data_649ac4aaa2ba7d0a00ec4f9792b50931
#
_entry.id   649ac4aaa2ba7d0a00ec4f9792b50931
#
_cell.length_a   1.000
_cell.length_b   1.000
_cell.length_c   1.000
_cell.angle_alpha   90.00
_cell.angle_beta   90.00
_cell.angle_gamma   90.00
#
_symmetry.space_group_name_H-M   'P 1'
#
loop_
_entity.id
_entity.type
_entity.pdbx_description
1 polymer ?
#
loop_
_entity_poly.entity_id
_entity_poly.type
_entity_poly.pdbx_seq_one_letter_code
_entity_poly.pdbx_strand_id
1 'polypeptide(L)'
;MKKWLLAFLLLATLLFLLLFPVPALAASRRGLNLWFGTLVPTLLPFLILSGFLIHTGLVHIPASLLAPVFGRLFGVSPLGSYACFIGFLCGFPMGAKVLADLPRNGRMDPEEASYLLGFINNVSPSFVITFLVTESLER
;
A
#
# COMPACT_ATOMS: atom_id res chain seq x y z
N MET A 1 -7.67 -23.44 -23.56
CA MET A 1 -8.53 -22.24 -23.67
C MET A 1 -7.92 -21.00 -23.02
N LYS A 2 -7.45 -21.04 -21.75
CA LYS A 2 -6.87 -19.83 -21.06
C LYS A 2 -5.69 -19.18 -21.81
N LYS A 3 -4.77 -19.95 -22.39
CA LYS A 3 -3.57 -19.42 -23.10
C LYS A 3 -3.93 -18.66 -24.38
N TRP A 4 -4.90 -19.14 -25.14
CA TRP A 4 -5.36 -18.48 -26.36
C TRP A 4 -6.10 -17.18 -26.09
N LEU A 5 -6.92 -17.15 -25.02
CA LEU A 5 -7.58 -15.93 -24.56
C LEU A 5 -6.57 -14.87 -24.10
N LEU A 6 -5.54 -15.29 -23.36
CA LEU A 6 -4.46 -14.41 -22.92
C LEU A 6 -3.68 -13.84 -24.11
N ALA A 7 -3.32 -14.70 -25.08
CA ALA A 7 -2.62 -14.27 -26.29
C ALA A 7 -3.45 -13.27 -27.11
N PHE A 8 -4.75 -13.52 -27.25
CA PHE A 8 -5.67 -12.60 -27.93
C PHE A 8 -5.74 -11.24 -27.21
N LEU A 9 -5.88 -11.24 -25.90
CA LEU A 9 -5.91 -10.00 -25.09
C LEU A 9 -4.61 -9.19 -25.22
N LEU A 10 -3.46 -9.86 -25.17
CA LEU A 10 -2.16 -9.20 -25.34
C LEU A 10 -2.01 -8.60 -26.74
N LEU A 11 -2.40 -9.36 -27.78
CA LEU A 11 -2.34 -8.89 -29.16
C LEU A 11 -3.30 -7.72 -29.40
N ALA A 12 -4.52 -7.79 -28.86
CA ALA A 12 -5.49 -6.70 -28.93
C ALA A 12 -4.99 -5.43 -28.23
N THR A 13 -4.37 -5.57 -27.07
CA THR A 13 -3.76 -4.44 -26.34
C THR A 13 -2.61 -3.82 -27.14
N LEU A 14 -1.74 -4.65 -27.70
CA LEU A 14 -0.64 -4.18 -28.55
C LEU A 14 -1.17 -3.42 -29.77
N LEU A 15 -2.17 -3.98 -30.44
CA LEU A 15 -2.80 -3.35 -31.60
C LEU A 15 -3.46 -2.01 -31.22
N PHE A 16 -4.14 -1.94 -30.07
CA PHE A 16 -4.71 -0.70 -29.55
C PHE A 16 -3.65 0.38 -29.32
N LEU A 17 -2.51 0.03 -28.71
CA LEU A 17 -1.41 0.97 -28.50
C LEU A 17 -0.79 1.48 -29.79
N LEU A 18 -0.73 0.63 -30.84
CA LEU A 18 -0.21 1.01 -32.17
C LEU A 18 -1.20 1.89 -32.93
N LEU A 19 -2.50 1.64 -32.79
CA LEU A 19 -3.54 2.42 -33.49
C LEU A 19 -3.82 3.76 -32.82
N PHE A 20 -3.64 3.85 -31.50
CA PHE A 20 -3.93 5.04 -30.69
C PHE A 20 -2.72 5.50 -29.85
N PRO A 21 -1.57 5.81 -30.46
CA PRO A 21 -0.35 6.14 -29.72
C PRO A 21 -0.47 7.42 -28.91
N VAL A 22 -1.15 8.46 -29.43
CA VAL A 22 -1.26 9.76 -28.76
C VAL A 22 -2.09 9.67 -27.47
N PRO A 23 -3.32 9.14 -27.45
CA PRO A 23 -4.09 9.00 -26.22
C PRO A 23 -3.43 7.99 -25.24
N ALA A 24 -2.78 6.94 -25.73
CA ALA A 24 -2.05 6.01 -24.87
C ALA A 24 -0.89 6.69 -24.15
N LEU A 25 -0.09 7.50 -24.87
CA LEU A 25 1.00 8.27 -24.29
C LEU A 25 0.51 9.33 -23.29
N ALA A 26 -0.59 10.02 -23.61
CA ALA A 26 -1.19 10.99 -22.71
C ALA A 26 -1.70 10.34 -21.41
N ALA A 27 -2.32 9.17 -21.49
CA ALA A 27 -2.76 8.40 -20.32
C ALA A 27 -1.58 7.94 -19.47
N SER A 28 -0.51 7.42 -20.10
CA SER A 28 0.72 7.01 -19.41
C SER A 28 1.40 8.16 -18.69
N ARG A 29 1.49 9.34 -19.33
CA ARG A 29 2.04 10.55 -18.69
C ARG A 29 1.23 10.97 -17.48
N ARG A 30 -0.11 10.96 -17.55
CA ARG A 30 -0.97 11.26 -16.39
C ARG A 30 -0.74 10.28 -15.25
N GLY A 31 -0.70 8.98 -15.55
CA GLY A 31 -0.41 7.95 -14.55
C GLY A 31 0.95 8.13 -13.89
N LEU A 32 2.00 8.41 -14.65
CA LEU A 32 3.33 8.69 -14.13
C LEU A 32 3.38 9.95 -13.27
N ASN A 33 2.71 11.02 -13.69
CA ASN A 33 2.65 12.27 -12.91
C ASN A 33 1.95 12.07 -11.57
N LEU A 34 0.85 11.30 -11.53
CA LEU A 34 0.18 10.92 -10.29
C LEU A 34 1.08 10.07 -9.40
N TRP A 35 1.81 9.12 -9.98
CA TRP A 35 2.71 8.27 -9.23
C TRP A 35 3.88 9.05 -8.63
N PHE A 36 4.63 9.79 -9.46
CA PHE A 36 5.77 10.59 -8.99
C PHE A 36 5.38 11.84 -8.19
N GLY A 37 4.28 12.50 -8.56
CA GLY A 37 3.86 13.74 -7.92
C GLY A 37 3.09 13.55 -6.61
N THR A 38 2.40 12.40 -6.46
CA THR A 38 1.54 12.17 -5.30
C THR A 38 1.96 10.93 -4.51
N LEU A 39 2.01 9.75 -5.15
CA LEU A 39 2.23 8.50 -4.42
C LEU A 39 3.65 8.38 -3.85
N VAL A 40 4.67 8.69 -4.63
CA VAL A 40 6.06 8.60 -4.17
C VAL A 40 6.35 9.55 -3.01
N PRO A 41 6.05 10.86 -3.10
CA PRO A 41 6.31 11.79 -1.99
C PRO A 41 5.54 11.46 -0.71
N THR A 42 4.33 10.93 -0.83
CA THR A 42 3.53 10.57 0.36
C THR A 42 3.99 9.27 1.02
N LEU A 43 4.37 8.26 0.23
CA LEU A 43 4.73 6.94 0.75
C LEU A 43 6.21 6.82 1.15
N LEU A 44 7.11 7.51 0.45
CA LEU A 44 8.56 7.37 0.63
C LEU A 44 9.03 7.68 2.07
N PRO A 45 8.61 8.78 2.71
CA PRO A 45 8.99 9.07 4.09
C PRO A 45 8.57 7.95 5.07
N PHE A 46 7.34 7.46 4.92
CA PHE A 46 6.83 6.36 5.75
C PHE A 46 7.55 5.04 5.49
N LEU A 47 7.89 4.74 4.23
CA LEU A 47 8.66 3.55 3.86
C LEU A 47 10.05 3.57 4.50
N ILE A 48 10.75 4.69 4.44
CA ILE A 48 12.09 4.85 5.02
C ILE A 48 12.01 4.76 6.54
N LEU A 49 11.11 5.52 7.17
CA LEU A 49 10.97 5.55 8.61
C LEU A 49 10.55 4.19 9.18
N SER A 50 9.54 3.56 8.61
CA SER A 50 9.08 2.23 9.01
C SER A 50 10.18 1.18 8.83
N GLY A 51 10.87 1.19 7.69
CA GLY A 51 12.01 0.31 7.44
C GLY A 51 13.12 0.50 8.48
N PHE A 52 13.48 1.72 8.78
CA PHE A 52 14.48 2.04 9.80
C PHE A 52 14.06 1.54 11.20
N LEU A 53 12.82 1.80 11.61
CA LEU A 53 12.28 1.33 12.90
C LEU A 53 12.31 -0.20 13.01
N ILE A 54 11.93 -0.90 11.94
CA ILE A 54 11.94 -2.37 11.91
C ILE A 54 13.38 -2.90 11.99
N HIS A 55 14.29 -2.38 11.18
CA HIS A 55 15.67 -2.88 11.14
C HIS A 55 16.45 -2.60 12.43
N THR A 56 16.27 -1.43 13.03
CA THR A 56 16.94 -1.07 14.30
C THR A 56 16.30 -1.70 15.53
N GLY A 57 15.09 -2.26 15.41
CA GLY A 57 14.32 -2.78 16.53
C GLY A 57 13.56 -1.73 17.31
N LEU A 58 13.67 -0.46 16.96
CA LEU A 58 12.94 0.63 17.63
C LEU A 58 11.42 0.60 17.37
N VAL A 59 10.97 -0.26 16.48
CA VAL A 59 9.54 -0.49 16.20
C VAL A 59 8.74 -0.88 17.44
N HIS A 60 9.37 -1.47 18.46
CA HIS A 60 8.71 -1.82 19.72
C HIS A 60 8.18 -0.60 20.50
N ILE A 61 8.77 0.58 20.32
CA ILE A 61 8.34 1.81 21.01
C ILE A 61 6.93 2.22 20.53
N PRO A 62 6.70 2.54 19.24
CA PRO A 62 5.35 2.86 18.78
C PRO A 62 4.40 1.65 18.89
N ALA A 63 4.89 0.42 18.75
CA ALA A 63 4.08 -0.78 18.86
C ALA A 63 3.45 -0.91 20.26
N SER A 64 4.22 -0.69 21.33
CA SER A 64 3.71 -0.76 22.71
C SER A 64 2.70 0.35 23.02
N LEU A 65 2.87 1.53 22.43
CA LEU A 65 1.94 2.65 22.58
C LEU A 65 0.58 2.36 21.91
N LEU A 66 0.61 1.65 20.76
CA LEU A 66 -0.58 1.33 19.98
C LEU A 66 -1.29 0.04 20.43
N ALA A 67 -0.57 -0.85 21.13
CA ALA A 67 -1.09 -2.13 21.61
C ALA A 67 -2.38 -2.04 22.45
N PRO A 68 -2.57 -1.09 23.36
CA PRO A 68 -3.80 -1.02 24.16
C PRO A 68 -5.05 -0.73 23.31
N VAL A 69 -4.89 -0.08 22.17
CA VAL A 69 -6.00 0.23 21.26
C VAL A 69 -6.23 -0.90 20.28
N PHE A 70 -5.25 -1.15 19.41
CA PHE A 70 -5.40 -2.13 18.32
C PHE A 70 -5.31 -3.58 18.80
N GLY A 71 -4.48 -3.85 19.82
CA GLY A 71 -4.38 -5.18 20.40
C GLY A 71 -5.69 -5.65 21.05
N ARG A 72 -6.39 -4.74 21.74
CA ARG A 72 -7.70 -5.05 22.33
C ARG A 72 -8.81 -5.14 21.30
N LEU A 73 -8.76 -4.32 20.23
CA LEU A 73 -9.80 -4.27 19.20
C LEU A 73 -9.70 -5.47 18.24
N PHE A 74 -8.50 -5.85 17.84
CA PHE A 74 -8.25 -6.87 16.82
C PHE A 74 -7.62 -8.16 17.36
N GLY A 75 -7.29 -8.22 18.65
CA GLY A 75 -6.68 -9.41 19.26
C GLY A 75 -5.26 -9.70 18.76
N VAL A 76 -4.50 -8.67 18.39
CA VAL A 76 -3.18 -8.77 17.75
C VAL A 76 -2.05 -8.40 18.73
N SER A 77 -0.84 -8.86 18.40
CA SER A 77 0.38 -8.52 19.14
C SER A 77 0.68 -7.00 19.11
N PRO A 78 1.59 -6.51 19.95
CA PRO A 78 2.04 -5.11 19.86
C PRO A 78 2.57 -4.74 18.45
N LEU A 79 3.29 -5.65 17.80
CA LEU A 79 3.79 -5.42 16.44
C LEU A 79 2.67 -5.49 15.40
N GLY A 80 1.67 -6.35 15.60
CA GLY A 80 0.43 -6.35 14.82
C GLY A 80 -0.33 -5.04 14.96
N SER A 81 -0.37 -4.46 16.16
CA SER A 81 -0.97 -3.15 16.42
C SER A 81 -0.27 -2.03 15.63
N TYR A 82 1.06 -2.06 15.56
CA TYR A 82 1.83 -1.15 14.72
C TYR A 82 1.52 -1.34 13.23
N ALA A 83 1.44 -2.59 12.76
CA ALA A 83 1.08 -2.90 11.38
C ALA A 83 -0.34 -2.42 11.02
N CYS A 84 -1.31 -2.60 11.93
CA CYS A 84 -2.67 -2.06 11.79
C CYS A 84 -2.64 -0.54 11.62
N PHE A 85 -1.96 0.16 12.51
CA PHE A 85 -1.88 1.62 12.48
C PHE A 85 -1.31 2.13 11.15
N ILE A 86 -0.16 1.59 10.72
CA ILE A 86 0.47 1.98 9.45
C ILE A 86 -0.42 1.60 8.26
N GLY A 87 -1.04 0.41 8.28
CA GLY A 87 -1.93 -0.04 7.22
C GLY A 87 -3.17 0.83 7.07
N PHE A 88 -3.80 1.23 8.16
CA PHE A 88 -4.95 2.13 8.13
C PHE A 88 -4.57 3.57 7.78
N LEU A 89 -3.44 4.07 8.27
CA LEU A 89 -3.01 5.44 8.01
C LEU A 89 -2.50 5.63 6.59
N CYS A 90 -1.59 4.77 6.15
CA CYS A 90 -0.91 4.89 4.86
C CYS A 90 -1.59 4.05 3.76
N GLY A 91 -2.36 3.03 4.13
CA GLY A 91 -3.06 2.16 3.20
C GLY A 91 -2.12 1.27 2.38
N PHE A 92 -2.62 0.86 1.20
CA PHE A 92 -1.84 0.13 0.21
C PHE A 92 -0.73 1.05 -0.38
N PRO A 93 0.51 0.57 -0.56
CA PRO A 93 1.04 -0.77 -0.28
C PRO A 93 1.73 -0.91 1.09
N MET A 94 1.63 0.10 1.97
CA MET A 94 2.40 0.17 3.21
C MET A 94 2.06 -0.93 4.22
N GLY A 95 0.76 -1.23 4.39
CA GLY A 95 0.30 -2.32 5.25
C GLY A 95 0.95 -3.65 4.86
N ALA A 96 0.88 -4.01 3.58
CA ALA A 96 1.48 -5.23 3.05
C ALA A 96 3.02 -5.27 3.24
N LYS A 97 3.70 -4.14 3.02
CA LYS A 97 5.15 -4.06 3.20
C LYS A 97 5.57 -4.30 4.64
N VAL A 98 4.93 -3.64 5.61
CA VAL A 98 5.22 -3.83 7.04
C VAL A 98 4.98 -5.27 7.45
N LEU A 99 3.87 -5.88 7.01
CA LEU A 99 3.56 -7.29 7.25
C LEU A 99 4.52 -8.26 6.58
N ALA A 100 5.18 -7.89 5.50
CA ALA A 100 6.22 -8.70 4.88
C ALA A 100 7.56 -8.58 5.63
N ASP A 101 7.89 -7.40 6.15
CA ASP A 101 9.17 -7.14 6.81
C ASP A 101 9.23 -7.66 8.25
N LEU A 102 8.14 -7.60 9.01
CA LEU A 102 8.11 -8.05 10.42
C LEU A 102 8.39 -9.55 10.59
N PRO A 103 7.73 -10.48 9.87
CA PRO A 103 8.05 -11.90 9.95
C PRO A 103 9.45 -12.24 9.43
N ARG A 104 9.90 -11.58 8.36
CA ARG A 104 11.27 -11.79 7.81
C ARG A 104 12.37 -11.48 8.81
N ASN A 105 12.13 -10.54 9.71
CA ASN A 105 13.05 -10.20 10.79
C ASN A 105 12.81 -11.04 12.07
N GLY A 106 11.97 -12.08 12.01
CA GLY A 106 11.65 -12.94 13.15
C GLY A 106 10.91 -12.24 14.28
N ARG A 107 10.21 -11.14 13.99
CA ARG A 107 9.56 -10.28 14.98
C ARG A 107 8.06 -10.48 15.08
N MET A 108 7.46 -11.20 14.14
CA MET A 108 6.02 -11.46 14.09
C MET A 108 5.76 -12.88 13.58
N ASP A 109 4.69 -13.50 14.07
CA ASP A 109 4.20 -14.78 13.56
C ASP A 109 3.65 -14.59 12.13
N PRO A 110 4.04 -15.45 11.16
CA PRO A 110 3.49 -15.44 9.81
C PRO A 110 1.97 -15.62 9.75
N GLU A 111 1.38 -16.34 10.68
CA GLU A 111 -0.08 -16.55 10.75
C GLU A 111 -0.78 -15.23 11.11
N GLU A 112 -0.26 -14.50 12.09
CA GLU A 112 -0.75 -13.18 12.45
C GLU A 112 -0.61 -12.18 11.29
N ALA A 113 0.53 -12.20 10.59
CA ALA A 113 0.73 -11.37 9.42
C ALA A 113 -0.27 -11.67 8.30
N SER A 114 -0.58 -12.94 8.06
CA SER A 114 -1.58 -13.37 7.07
C SER A 114 -2.99 -12.93 7.45
N TYR A 115 -3.35 -13.04 8.73
CA TYR A 115 -4.62 -12.55 9.26
C TYR A 115 -4.78 -11.04 9.04
N LEU A 116 -3.78 -10.27 9.42
CA LEU A 116 -3.77 -8.82 9.27
C LEU A 116 -3.83 -8.37 7.81
N LEU A 117 -3.14 -9.06 6.91
CA LEU A 117 -3.13 -8.74 5.48
C LEU A 117 -4.54 -8.74 4.87
N GLY A 118 -5.46 -9.54 5.43
CA GLY A 118 -6.84 -9.63 4.97
C GLY A 118 -7.64 -8.34 5.08
N PHE A 119 -7.26 -7.40 5.96
CA PHE A 119 -8.05 -6.18 6.18
C PHE A 119 -7.28 -4.87 6.35
N ILE A 120 -5.96 -4.88 6.56
CA ILE A 120 -5.20 -3.63 6.73
C ILE A 120 -4.64 -3.04 5.43
N ASN A 121 -4.80 -3.72 4.33
CA ASN A 121 -4.26 -3.31 3.03
C ASN A 121 -5.32 -2.55 2.21
N ASN A 122 -5.87 -1.49 2.79
CA ASN A 122 -6.95 -0.68 2.25
C ASN A 122 -6.46 0.60 1.58
N VAL A 123 -7.38 1.33 0.98
CA VAL A 123 -7.16 2.70 0.55
C VAL A 123 -7.03 3.59 1.80
N SER A 124 -5.96 4.40 1.88
CA SER A 124 -5.77 5.27 3.03
C SER A 124 -6.83 6.36 3.11
N PRO A 125 -7.27 6.75 4.34
CA PRO A 125 -8.17 7.87 4.52
C PRO A 125 -7.62 9.17 3.94
N SER A 126 -6.31 9.40 4.05
CA SER A 126 -5.64 10.57 3.47
C SER A 126 -5.76 10.61 1.95
N PHE A 127 -5.64 9.46 1.28
CA PHE A 127 -5.85 9.39 -0.17
C PHE A 127 -7.30 9.72 -0.55
N VAL A 128 -8.26 9.15 0.18
CA VAL A 128 -9.70 9.42 -0.07
C VAL A 128 -10.01 10.91 0.12
N ILE A 129 -9.52 11.52 1.20
CA ILE A 129 -9.74 12.94 1.48
C ILE A 129 -9.09 13.80 0.40
N THR A 130 -7.83 13.53 0.05
CA THR A 130 -7.12 14.28 -1.00
C THR A 130 -7.83 14.14 -2.34
N PHE A 131 -8.26 12.93 -2.71
CA PHE A 131 -9.00 12.69 -3.94
C PHE A 131 -10.34 13.44 -3.97
N LEU A 132 -11.11 13.41 -2.88
CA LEU A 132 -12.37 14.13 -2.78
C LEU A 132 -12.17 15.65 -2.84
N VAL A 133 -11.12 16.18 -2.19
CA VAL A 133 -10.82 17.61 -2.20
C VAL A 133 -10.39 18.07 -3.60
N THR A 134 -9.45 17.38 -4.23
CA THR A 134 -8.92 17.76 -5.54
C THR A 134 -9.92 17.54 -6.69
N GLU A 135 -10.63 16.42 -6.70
CA GLU A 135 -11.56 16.10 -7.79
C GLU A 135 -12.95 16.74 -7.62
N SER A 136 -13.40 16.96 -6.38
CA SER A 136 -14.77 17.46 -6.13
C SER A 136 -14.86 18.94 -5.84
N LEU A 137 -13.78 19.60 -5.38
CA LEU A 137 -13.77 21.02 -5.04
C LEU A 137 -13.09 21.90 -6.11
N GLU A 138 -12.28 21.32 -7.01
CA GLU A 138 -11.69 22.05 -8.14
C GLU A 138 -12.55 21.99 -9.43
N ARG A 139 -13.77 21.42 -9.36
CA ARG A 139 -14.82 21.55 -10.37
C ARG A 139 -15.77 22.68 -9.95
#